data_263e4ac48c6ca5f771c4c5d5e5a8d54c
#
_entry.id   263e4ac48c6ca5f771c4c5d5e5a8d54c
#
_cell.length_a   1.000
_cell.length_b   1.000
_cell.length_c   1.000
_cell.angle_alpha   90.00
_cell.angle_beta   90.00
_cell.angle_gamma   90.00
#
_symmetry.space_group_name_H-M   'P 1'
#
loop_
_entity.id
_entity.type
_entity.pdbx_description
1 polymer ?
#
loop_
_entity_poly.entity_id
_entity_poly.type
_entity_poly.pdbx_seq_one_letter_code
_entity_poly.pdbx_strand_id
1 'polypeptide(L)'
;GVWVKDETGNVSGSHKARHLMGTLVELLVEEARLGLAPDAPRPPLAIASCGNAALAAAVVARAAQRRLDVFIPTDADPVVVERLRALGANLAVCEREPGVPGDPTYHALLRAVEAGAIPFTCQGNLNGLAIEGGLTLGWEIGAAIGAPGGPARLDRIVVQVGGGALLSSVVGGLAEELAVASPGTPLPRVHA
;
A
#
# COMPACT_ATOMS: atom_id res chain seq x y z
N GLY A 1 -18.25 -22.62 -6.60
CA GLY A 1 -16.80 -22.71 -6.53
C GLY A 1 -16.22 -21.66 -5.60
N VAL A 2 -14.95 -21.79 -5.25
CA VAL A 2 -14.18 -20.79 -4.51
C VAL A 2 -13.13 -20.25 -5.47
N TRP A 3 -12.98 -18.93 -5.51
CA TRP A 3 -12.01 -18.22 -6.33
C TRP A 3 -11.05 -17.47 -5.42
N VAL A 4 -9.79 -17.42 -5.79
CA VAL A 4 -8.75 -16.72 -5.02
C VAL A 4 -8.10 -15.67 -5.91
N LYS A 5 -8.09 -14.42 -5.45
CA LYS A 5 -7.27 -13.37 -6.05
C LYS A 5 -5.87 -13.47 -5.43
N ASP A 6 -4.99 -14.13 -6.15
CA ASP A 6 -3.61 -14.35 -5.70
C ASP A 6 -2.71 -13.15 -6.02
N GLU A 7 -2.15 -12.55 -5.00
CA GLU A 7 -1.20 -11.42 -5.07
C GLU A 7 0.22 -11.81 -4.64
N THR A 8 0.50 -13.10 -4.44
CA THR A 8 1.82 -13.57 -3.99
C THR A 8 2.91 -13.37 -5.05
N GLY A 9 2.54 -13.32 -6.33
CA GLY A 9 3.45 -13.01 -7.44
C GLY A 9 3.81 -11.53 -7.58
N ASN A 10 3.20 -10.65 -6.79
CA ASN A 10 3.48 -9.21 -6.83
C ASN A 10 4.81 -8.87 -6.16
N VAL A 11 5.29 -7.65 -6.41
CA VAL A 11 6.42 -7.06 -5.71
C VAL A 11 6.22 -7.18 -4.20
N SER A 12 7.20 -7.65 -3.48
CA SER A 12 7.15 -7.98 -2.04
C SER A 12 6.22 -9.13 -1.64
N GLY A 13 5.74 -9.94 -2.58
CA GLY A 13 4.89 -11.10 -2.30
C GLY A 13 3.48 -10.74 -1.78
N SER A 14 2.97 -9.53 -2.09
CA SER A 14 1.66 -9.08 -1.59
C SER A 14 1.07 -7.94 -2.41
N HIS A 15 -0.19 -7.60 -2.16
CA HIS A 15 -0.89 -6.47 -2.77
C HIS A 15 -0.31 -5.08 -2.43
N LYS A 16 0.61 -4.98 -1.46
CA LYS A 16 1.07 -3.69 -0.88
C LYS A 16 1.68 -2.75 -1.90
N ALA A 17 2.38 -3.27 -2.92
CA ALA A 17 2.99 -2.46 -3.96
C ALA A 17 1.95 -1.71 -4.81
N ARG A 18 0.73 -2.24 -5.00
CA ARG A 18 -0.34 -1.56 -5.74
C ARG A 18 -0.74 -0.25 -5.07
N HIS A 19 -0.97 -0.30 -3.76
CA HIS A 19 -1.31 0.86 -2.95
C HIS A 19 -0.24 1.95 -3.02
N LEU A 20 1.03 1.55 -2.91
CA LEU A 20 2.16 2.48 -2.90
C LEU A 20 2.48 3.01 -4.31
N MET A 21 2.24 2.22 -5.34
CA MET A 21 2.39 2.67 -6.72
C MET A 21 1.36 3.77 -7.04
N GLY A 22 0.11 3.64 -6.62
CA GLY A 22 -0.89 4.70 -6.77
C GLY A 22 -0.45 6.00 -6.08
N THR A 23 0.05 5.91 -4.84
CA THR A 23 0.62 7.05 -4.14
C THR A 23 1.80 7.67 -4.90
N LEU A 24 2.72 6.84 -5.44
CA LEU A 24 3.85 7.34 -6.21
C LEU A 24 3.40 8.05 -7.49
N VAL A 25 2.45 7.49 -8.22
CA VAL A 25 1.93 8.10 -9.46
C VAL A 25 1.36 9.48 -9.16
N GLU A 26 0.59 9.64 -8.09
CA GLU A 26 0.03 10.93 -7.70
C GLU A 26 1.14 11.94 -7.35
N LEU A 27 2.17 11.51 -6.60
CA LEU A 27 3.32 12.36 -6.32
C LEU A 27 4.03 12.82 -7.59
N LEU A 28 4.24 11.94 -8.56
CA LEU A 28 4.89 12.28 -9.83
C LEU A 28 4.03 13.23 -10.67
N VAL A 29 2.72 13.05 -10.68
CA VAL A 29 1.78 13.95 -11.37
C VAL A 29 1.83 15.34 -10.74
N GLU A 30 1.82 15.44 -9.41
CA GLU A 30 1.87 16.72 -8.72
C GLU A 30 3.21 17.42 -8.92
N GLU A 31 4.32 16.69 -8.87
CA GLU A 31 5.65 17.22 -9.18
C GLU A 31 5.73 17.78 -10.61
N ALA A 32 5.12 17.09 -11.56
CA ALA A 32 5.05 17.56 -12.94
C ALA A 32 4.17 18.83 -13.07
N ARG A 33 3.04 18.88 -12.37
CA ARG A 33 2.17 20.07 -12.35
C ARG A 33 2.87 21.29 -11.77
N LEU A 34 3.70 21.07 -10.74
CA LEU A 34 4.50 22.12 -10.13
C LEU A 34 5.72 22.52 -10.96
N GLY A 35 6.01 21.85 -12.06
CA GLY A 35 7.16 22.11 -12.93
C GLY A 35 8.50 21.86 -12.24
N LEU A 36 8.54 20.91 -11.29
CA LEU A 36 9.78 20.62 -10.55
C LEU A 36 10.82 20.00 -11.48
N ALA A 37 12.04 20.57 -11.47
CA ALA A 37 13.15 20.02 -12.24
C ALA A 37 13.48 18.57 -11.79
N PRO A 38 13.97 17.68 -12.69
CA PRO A 38 14.26 16.29 -12.35
C PRO A 38 15.21 16.12 -11.17
N ASP A 39 16.15 17.03 -10.99
CA ASP A 39 17.18 17.05 -9.94
C ASP A 39 16.80 17.90 -8.71
N ALA A 40 15.61 18.51 -8.71
CA ALA A 40 15.16 19.28 -7.57
C ALA A 40 15.05 18.40 -6.30
N PRO A 41 15.43 18.90 -5.12
CA PRO A 41 15.29 18.16 -3.88
C PRO A 41 13.86 17.72 -3.63
N ARG A 42 13.67 16.48 -3.19
CA ARG A 42 12.37 15.92 -2.84
C ARG A 42 12.34 15.58 -1.34
N PRO A 43 11.20 15.79 -0.68
CA PRO A 43 11.02 15.28 0.67
C PRO A 43 11.24 13.75 0.71
N PRO A 44 11.83 13.21 1.78
CA PRO A 44 11.95 11.77 1.93
C PRO A 44 10.56 11.11 2.04
N LEU A 45 10.45 9.91 1.52
CA LEU A 45 9.32 9.03 1.79
C LEU A 45 9.52 8.37 3.15
N ALA A 46 8.45 8.11 3.91
CA ALA A 46 8.56 7.54 5.24
C ALA A 46 7.51 6.46 5.52
N ILE A 47 7.92 5.37 6.16
CA ILE A 47 7.03 4.27 6.55
C ILE A 47 7.45 3.64 7.88
N ALA A 48 6.48 3.29 8.72
CA ALA A 48 6.66 2.43 9.90
C ALA A 48 6.15 1.02 9.56
N SER A 49 7.05 0.11 9.29
CA SER A 49 6.75 -1.30 8.98
C SER A 49 8.02 -2.14 8.92
N CYS A 50 7.93 -3.40 9.34
CA CYS A 50 9.02 -4.41 9.24
C CYS A 50 8.62 -5.63 8.41
N GLY A 51 7.63 -5.53 7.52
CA GLY A 51 7.13 -6.64 6.71
C GLY A 51 6.91 -6.25 5.24
N ASN A 52 5.93 -6.90 4.60
CA ASN A 52 5.65 -6.74 3.17
C ASN A 52 5.37 -5.28 2.74
N ALA A 53 4.82 -4.45 3.63
CA ALA A 53 4.60 -3.04 3.30
C ALA A 53 5.91 -2.26 3.19
N ALA A 54 6.87 -2.51 4.10
CA ALA A 54 8.20 -1.90 4.03
C ALA A 54 8.97 -2.36 2.79
N LEU A 55 8.93 -3.67 2.48
CA LEU A 55 9.57 -4.22 1.27
C LEU A 55 8.97 -3.63 0.00
N ALA A 56 7.64 -3.51 -0.08
CA ALA A 56 6.96 -2.87 -1.21
C ALA A 56 7.38 -1.40 -1.34
N ALA A 57 7.39 -0.66 -0.22
CA ALA A 57 7.82 0.73 -0.19
C ALA A 57 9.26 0.89 -0.68
N ALA A 58 10.17 0.01 -0.22
CA ALA A 58 11.58 0.06 -0.62
C ALA A 58 11.79 -0.21 -2.12
N VAL A 59 11.07 -1.18 -2.70
CA VAL A 59 11.16 -1.45 -4.14
C VAL A 59 10.61 -0.29 -4.95
N VAL A 60 9.43 0.24 -4.60
CA VAL A 60 8.78 1.33 -5.33
C VAL A 60 9.59 2.63 -5.20
N ALA A 61 10.07 2.96 -3.99
CA ALA A 61 10.92 4.14 -3.76
C ALA A 61 12.24 4.05 -4.54
N ARG A 62 12.90 2.88 -4.54
CA ARG A 62 14.13 2.64 -5.32
C ARG A 62 13.90 2.82 -6.82
N ALA A 63 12.80 2.28 -7.36
CA ALA A 63 12.47 2.43 -8.78
C ALA A 63 12.27 3.90 -9.17
N ALA A 64 11.73 4.71 -8.25
CA ALA A 64 11.54 6.15 -8.43
C ALA A 64 12.77 6.99 -8.02
N GLN A 65 13.88 6.36 -7.62
CA GLN A 65 15.08 7.04 -7.11
C GLN A 65 14.79 7.98 -5.94
N ARG A 66 13.82 7.62 -5.08
CA ARG A 66 13.41 8.40 -3.92
C ARG A 66 14.04 7.85 -2.63
N ARG A 67 14.50 8.77 -1.78
CA ARG A 67 14.92 8.41 -0.43
C ARG A 67 13.71 7.86 0.35
N LEU A 68 13.91 6.72 1.03
CA LEU A 68 12.92 6.10 1.92
C LEU A 68 13.51 5.92 3.32
N ASP A 69 12.86 6.49 4.30
CA ASP A 69 13.14 6.27 5.72
C ASP A 69 12.15 5.23 6.27
N VAL A 70 12.66 4.14 6.83
CA VAL A 70 11.86 3.02 7.34
C VAL A 70 12.09 2.88 8.84
N PHE A 71 11.05 3.02 9.62
CA PHE A 71 11.05 2.86 11.06
C PHE A 71 10.69 1.43 11.42
N ILE A 72 11.60 0.71 12.09
CA ILE A 72 11.46 -0.71 12.42
C ILE A 72 11.60 -0.93 13.94
N PRO A 73 10.93 -1.94 14.51
CA PRO A 73 11.11 -2.31 15.91
C PRO A 73 12.44 -3.06 16.10
N THR A 74 12.86 -3.20 17.35
CA THR A 74 14.11 -3.88 17.71
C THR A 74 14.13 -5.38 17.40
N ASP A 75 12.95 -6.00 17.33
CA ASP A 75 12.72 -7.41 17.03
C ASP A 75 12.35 -7.70 15.57
N ALA A 76 12.62 -6.74 14.67
CA ALA A 76 12.37 -6.93 13.23
C ALA A 76 13.16 -8.12 12.68
N ASP A 77 12.52 -8.91 11.80
CA ASP A 77 13.14 -10.07 11.15
C ASP A 77 14.44 -9.69 10.43
N PRO A 78 15.60 -10.28 10.79
CA PRO A 78 16.87 -9.97 10.18
C PRO A 78 16.90 -10.14 8.66
N VAL A 79 16.15 -11.11 8.12
CA VAL A 79 16.06 -11.34 6.66
C VAL A 79 15.38 -10.16 5.97
N VAL A 80 14.31 -9.64 6.58
CA VAL A 80 13.63 -8.45 6.04
C VAL A 80 14.51 -7.21 6.16
N VAL A 81 15.20 -7.04 7.28
CA VAL A 81 16.14 -5.93 7.52
C VAL A 81 17.24 -5.93 6.47
N GLU A 82 17.84 -7.08 6.19
CA GLU A 82 18.89 -7.22 5.15
C GLU A 82 18.37 -6.85 3.77
N ARG A 83 17.18 -7.33 3.41
CA ARG A 83 16.53 -6.99 2.12
C ARG A 83 16.24 -5.50 1.99
N LEU A 84 15.77 -4.86 3.05
CA LEU A 84 15.51 -3.41 3.07
C LEU A 84 16.82 -2.62 2.84
N ARG A 85 17.91 -3.02 3.51
CA ARG A 85 19.24 -2.42 3.29
C ARG A 85 19.74 -2.61 1.85
N ALA A 86 19.59 -3.82 1.30
CA ALA A 86 19.98 -4.11 -0.08
C ALA A 86 19.16 -3.29 -1.10
N LEU A 87 17.93 -2.90 -0.76
CA LEU A 87 17.08 -2.01 -1.55
C LEU A 87 17.45 -0.53 -1.38
N GLY A 88 18.36 -0.18 -0.48
CA GLY A 88 18.82 1.19 -0.26
C GLY A 88 17.92 1.99 0.71
N ALA A 89 17.06 1.33 1.48
CA ALA A 89 16.25 1.99 2.49
C ALA A 89 17.13 2.47 3.66
N ASN A 90 16.81 3.66 4.18
CA ASN A 90 17.41 4.20 5.40
C ASN A 90 16.63 3.69 6.61
N LEU A 91 17.24 2.82 7.42
CA LEU A 91 16.57 2.17 8.54
C LEU A 91 16.83 2.89 9.86
N ALA A 92 15.78 3.15 10.61
CA ALA A 92 15.83 3.61 11.98
C ALA A 92 15.19 2.58 12.92
N VAL A 93 15.99 2.00 13.82
CA VAL A 93 15.48 1.07 14.84
C VAL A 93 14.89 1.91 15.98
N CYS A 94 13.64 1.61 16.33
CA CYS A 94 12.90 2.34 17.35
C CYS A 94 12.73 1.48 18.60
N GLU A 95 13.37 1.91 19.69
CA GLU A 95 13.24 1.28 21.00
C GLU A 95 11.99 1.76 21.75
N ARG A 96 11.45 0.90 22.62
CA ARG A 96 10.39 1.32 23.55
C ARG A 96 10.97 2.21 24.64
N GLU A 97 10.36 3.38 24.80
CA GLU A 97 10.65 4.27 25.92
C GLU A 97 9.76 3.92 27.11
N PRO A 98 10.32 3.72 28.32
CA PRO A 98 9.53 3.47 29.52
C PRO A 98 8.53 4.62 29.77
N GLY A 99 7.25 4.25 30.00
CA GLY A 99 6.19 5.22 30.28
C GLY A 99 5.56 5.89 29.05
N VAL A 100 6.07 5.64 27.83
CA VAL A 100 5.47 6.14 26.60
C VAL A 100 4.58 5.05 25.99
N PRO A 101 3.24 5.24 25.98
CA PRO A 101 2.32 4.26 25.40
C PRO A 101 2.39 4.29 23.88
N GLY A 102 1.98 3.16 23.25
CA GLY A 102 1.86 3.06 21.78
C GLY A 102 3.04 2.38 21.13
N ASP A 103 3.10 2.50 19.81
CA ASP A 103 4.14 1.91 18.96
C ASP A 103 5.25 2.94 18.69
N PRO A 104 6.50 2.69 19.12
CA PRO A 104 7.60 3.62 18.90
C PRO A 104 7.90 3.86 17.41
N THR A 105 7.69 2.86 16.54
CA THR A 105 7.89 3.04 15.09
C THR A 105 6.87 3.99 14.50
N TYR A 106 5.62 3.92 14.96
CA TYR A 106 4.56 4.82 14.54
C TYR A 106 4.82 6.25 15.03
N HIS A 107 5.27 6.42 16.28
CA HIS A 107 5.65 7.74 16.79
C HIS A 107 6.81 8.35 15.99
N ALA A 108 7.80 7.53 15.61
CA ALA A 108 8.91 7.98 14.78
C ALA A 108 8.43 8.41 13.38
N LEU A 109 7.51 7.66 12.77
CA LEU A 109 6.89 8.03 11.52
C LEU A 109 6.15 9.38 11.63
N LEU A 110 5.34 9.58 12.66
CA LEU A 110 4.63 10.85 12.85
C LEU A 110 5.59 12.03 12.98
N ARG A 111 6.67 11.90 13.76
CA ARG A 111 7.71 12.93 13.85
C ARG A 111 8.38 13.21 12.52
N ALA A 112 8.64 12.19 11.71
CA ALA A 112 9.22 12.38 10.37
C ALA A 112 8.25 13.14 9.45
N VAL A 113 6.96 12.83 9.50
CA VAL A 113 5.92 13.53 8.72
C VAL A 113 5.79 14.98 9.18
N GLU A 114 5.80 15.26 10.48
CA GLU A 114 5.83 16.63 11.02
C GLU A 114 7.07 17.40 10.56
N ALA A 115 8.20 16.71 10.36
CA ALA A 115 9.43 17.28 9.82
C ALA A 115 9.43 17.39 8.29
N GLY A 116 8.34 17.08 7.61
CA GLY A 116 8.16 17.25 6.16
C GLY A 116 8.37 15.98 5.33
N ALA A 117 8.52 14.80 5.93
CA ALA A 117 8.53 13.55 5.16
C ALA A 117 7.12 13.23 4.64
N ILE A 118 7.06 12.58 3.48
CA ILE A 118 5.79 12.12 2.89
C ILE A 118 5.44 10.74 3.45
N PRO A 119 4.25 10.54 4.05
CA PRO A 119 3.83 9.23 4.53
C PRO A 119 3.64 8.27 3.34
N PHE A 120 4.55 7.31 3.21
CA PHE A 120 4.54 6.32 2.13
C PHE A 120 4.15 4.95 2.69
N THR A 121 2.94 4.89 3.23
CA THR A 121 2.38 3.75 3.96
C THR A 121 1.06 3.28 3.34
N CYS A 122 0.72 2.00 3.58
CA CYS A 122 -0.58 1.43 3.19
C CYS A 122 -1.66 1.65 4.27
N GLN A 123 -1.43 2.50 5.25
CA GLN A 123 -2.42 2.84 6.28
C GLN A 123 -3.27 4.01 5.80
N GLY A 124 -4.55 3.76 5.52
CA GLY A 124 -5.45 4.76 4.93
C GLY A 124 -5.70 6.00 5.80
N ASN A 125 -5.49 5.91 7.12
CA ASN A 125 -5.59 7.05 8.03
C ASN A 125 -4.42 8.07 7.91
N LEU A 126 -3.27 7.63 7.39
CA LEU A 126 -2.10 8.49 7.15
C LEU A 126 -1.91 8.80 5.66
N ASN A 127 -2.36 7.91 4.80
CA ASN A 127 -2.19 8.01 3.36
C ASN A 127 -3.47 7.55 2.66
N GLY A 128 -4.40 8.47 2.41
CA GLY A 128 -5.65 8.20 1.69
C GLY A 128 -5.43 7.70 0.27
N LEU A 129 -4.39 8.19 -0.42
CA LEU A 129 -4.03 7.77 -1.78
C LEU A 129 -3.68 6.29 -1.89
N ALA A 130 -3.30 5.65 -0.77
CA ALA A 130 -3.08 4.20 -0.75
C ALA A 130 -4.36 3.41 -1.07
N ILE A 131 -5.55 3.94 -0.78
CA ILE A 131 -6.82 3.30 -1.12
C ILE A 131 -7.01 3.32 -2.64
N GLU A 132 -6.73 4.45 -3.28
CA GLU A 132 -6.84 4.63 -4.74
C GLU A 132 -5.97 3.62 -5.50
N GLY A 133 -4.69 3.49 -5.14
CA GLY A 133 -3.79 2.50 -5.77
C GLY A 133 -4.28 1.05 -5.63
N GLY A 134 -4.99 0.76 -4.56
CA GLY A 134 -5.59 -0.56 -4.31
C GLY A 134 -6.88 -0.84 -5.10
N LEU A 135 -7.57 0.15 -5.67
CA LEU A 135 -8.80 -0.02 -6.46
C LEU A 135 -8.60 -1.01 -7.62
N THR A 136 -7.38 -1.07 -8.16
CA THR A 136 -7.01 -2.03 -9.23
C THR A 136 -7.32 -3.48 -8.88
N LEU A 137 -7.30 -3.85 -7.59
CA LEU A 137 -7.69 -5.18 -7.13
C LEU A 137 -9.18 -5.44 -7.36
N GLY A 138 -10.01 -4.47 -7.03
CA GLY A 138 -11.46 -4.53 -7.25
C GLY A 138 -11.81 -4.54 -8.73
N TRP A 139 -11.17 -3.71 -9.53
CA TRP A 139 -11.35 -3.68 -10.99
C TRP A 139 -11.01 -5.02 -11.64
N GLU A 140 -9.87 -5.63 -11.28
CA GLU A 140 -9.47 -6.94 -11.80
C GLU A 140 -10.43 -8.06 -11.36
N ILE A 141 -10.96 -8.01 -10.13
CA ILE A 141 -11.99 -8.95 -9.66
C ILE A 141 -13.27 -8.76 -10.46
N GLY A 142 -13.72 -7.52 -10.65
CA GLY A 142 -14.93 -7.20 -11.42
C GLY A 142 -14.81 -7.65 -12.87
N ALA A 143 -13.69 -7.34 -13.52
CA ALA A 143 -13.42 -7.74 -14.91
C ALA A 143 -13.35 -9.27 -15.09
N ALA A 144 -13.02 -10.03 -14.04
CA ALA A 144 -13.02 -11.49 -14.09
C ALA A 144 -14.44 -12.11 -14.03
N ILE A 145 -15.44 -11.36 -13.53
CA ILE A 145 -16.82 -11.86 -13.47
C ILE A 145 -17.40 -11.96 -14.88
N GLY A 146 -17.87 -13.15 -15.23
CA GLY A 146 -18.40 -13.43 -16.56
C GLY A 146 -17.36 -13.63 -17.65
N ALA A 147 -16.06 -13.39 -17.38
CA ALA A 147 -14.99 -13.67 -18.33
C ALA A 147 -14.77 -15.18 -18.51
N PRO A 148 -14.22 -15.63 -19.66
CA PRO A 148 -13.86 -17.02 -19.88
C PRO A 148 -12.91 -17.51 -18.78
N GLY A 149 -13.29 -18.58 -18.07
CA GLY A 149 -12.52 -19.13 -16.95
C GLY A 149 -12.73 -18.42 -15.60
N GLY A 150 -13.49 -17.34 -15.57
CA GLY A 150 -13.87 -16.63 -14.35
C GLY A 150 -15.20 -17.12 -13.74
N PRO A 151 -15.59 -16.58 -12.57
CA PRO A 151 -16.90 -16.85 -11.97
C PRO A 151 -18.01 -16.19 -12.79
N ALA A 152 -19.15 -16.88 -12.96
CA ALA A 152 -20.31 -16.26 -13.62
C ALA A 152 -20.90 -15.11 -12.77
N ARG A 153 -20.81 -15.23 -11.44
CA ARG A 153 -21.18 -14.21 -10.46
C ARG A 153 -20.45 -14.43 -9.16
N LEU A 154 -20.40 -13.42 -8.32
CA LEU A 154 -19.91 -13.54 -6.93
C LEU A 154 -21.08 -13.32 -5.97
N ASP A 155 -21.34 -14.32 -5.12
CA ASP A 155 -22.33 -14.18 -4.04
C ASP A 155 -21.70 -13.52 -2.79
N ARG A 156 -20.43 -13.79 -2.56
CA ARG A 156 -19.67 -13.33 -1.39
C ARG A 156 -18.23 -13.01 -1.76
N ILE A 157 -17.67 -12.04 -1.07
CA ILE A 157 -16.25 -11.75 -1.10
C ILE A 157 -15.71 -11.74 0.35
N VAL A 158 -14.59 -12.40 0.58
CA VAL A 158 -13.92 -12.44 1.88
C VAL A 158 -12.60 -11.70 1.73
N VAL A 159 -12.38 -10.66 2.54
CA VAL A 159 -11.17 -9.83 2.48
C VAL A 159 -10.58 -9.73 3.88
N GLN A 160 -9.29 -10.06 4.01
CA GLN A 160 -8.57 -9.88 5.25
C GLN A 160 -8.52 -8.40 5.65
N VAL A 161 -8.83 -8.09 6.90
CA VAL A 161 -8.83 -6.72 7.44
C VAL A 161 -7.78 -6.56 8.53
N GLY A 162 -6.86 -5.61 8.29
CA GLY A 162 -6.03 -5.00 9.31
C GLY A 162 -6.50 -3.57 9.53
N GLY A 163 -5.84 -2.58 8.89
CA GLY A 163 -6.25 -1.17 8.94
C GLY A 163 -7.38 -0.77 7.99
N GLY A 164 -8.04 -1.70 7.31
CA GLY A 164 -9.19 -1.44 6.45
C GLY A 164 -8.89 -1.02 5.00
N ALA A 165 -7.70 -0.52 4.69
CA ALA A 165 -7.38 0.00 3.35
C ALA A 165 -7.59 -1.04 2.24
N LEU A 166 -7.18 -2.31 2.44
CA LEU A 166 -7.41 -3.37 1.45
C LEU A 166 -8.89 -3.58 1.18
N LEU A 167 -9.70 -3.69 2.23
CA LEU A 167 -11.15 -3.89 2.09
C LEU A 167 -11.79 -2.73 1.35
N SER A 168 -11.47 -1.49 1.75
CA SER A 168 -11.99 -0.28 1.10
C SER A 168 -11.64 -0.23 -0.39
N SER A 169 -10.37 -0.55 -0.72
CA SER A 169 -9.90 -0.61 -2.10
C SER A 169 -10.62 -1.67 -2.93
N VAL A 170 -10.72 -2.89 -2.41
CA VAL A 170 -11.36 -4.01 -3.13
C VAL A 170 -12.83 -3.73 -3.37
N VAL A 171 -13.55 -3.26 -2.34
CA VAL A 171 -14.99 -2.98 -2.47
C VAL A 171 -15.23 -1.76 -3.37
N GLY A 172 -14.44 -0.69 -3.21
CA GLY A 172 -14.54 0.51 -4.05
C GLY A 172 -14.30 0.19 -5.53
N GLY A 173 -13.17 -0.43 -5.85
CA GLY A 173 -12.85 -0.78 -7.23
C GLY A 173 -13.84 -1.77 -7.85
N LEU A 174 -14.32 -2.75 -7.08
CA LEU A 174 -15.36 -3.67 -7.55
C LEU A 174 -16.68 -2.94 -7.84
N ALA A 175 -17.07 -2.00 -6.99
CA ALA A 175 -18.27 -1.20 -7.20
C ALA A 175 -18.18 -0.36 -8.49
N GLU A 176 -17.04 0.28 -8.72
CA GLU A 176 -16.79 1.07 -9.93
C GLU A 176 -16.83 0.19 -11.19
N GLU A 177 -16.15 -0.95 -11.18
CA GLU A 177 -16.12 -1.86 -12.33
C GLU A 177 -17.51 -2.40 -12.66
N LEU A 178 -18.27 -2.86 -11.65
CA LEU A 178 -19.63 -3.35 -11.86
C LEU A 178 -20.58 -2.26 -12.36
N ALA A 179 -20.41 -1.02 -11.90
CA ALA A 179 -21.22 0.10 -12.37
C ALA A 179 -21.04 0.37 -13.87
N VAL A 180 -19.83 0.15 -14.39
CA VAL A 180 -19.48 0.38 -15.80
C VAL A 180 -19.73 -0.85 -16.65
N ALA A 181 -19.18 -2.00 -16.28
CA ALA A 181 -19.19 -3.22 -17.09
C ALA A 181 -20.51 -4.00 -17.00
N SER A 182 -21.23 -3.91 -15.90
CA SER A 182 -22.46 -4.67 -15.63
C SER A 182 -23.49 -3.88 -14.83
N PRO A 183 -24.04 -2.77 -15.37
CA PRO A 183 -24.96 -1.90 -14.66
C PRO A 183 -26.15 -2.67 -14.05
N GLY A 184 -26.45 -2.42 -12.79
CA GLY A 184 -27.52 -3.10 -12.07
C GLY A 184 -27.12 -4.41 -11.37
N THR A 185 -25.88 -4.89 -11.56
CA THR A 185 -25.36 -6.04 -10.82
C THR A 185 -25.09 -5.62 -9.36
N PRO A 186 -25.68 -6.29 -8.36
CA PRO A 186 -25.44 -5.95 -6.98
C PRO A 186 -24.03 -6.37 -6.55
N LEU A 187 -23.46 -5.60 -5.62
CA LEU A 187 -22.23 -6.00 -4.96
C LEU A 187 -22.43 -7.34 -4.20
N PRO A 188 -21.42 -8.21 -4.19
CA PRO A 188 -21.45 -9.42 -3.37
C PRO A 188 -21.51 -9.06 -1.88
N ARG A 189 -21.98 -9.97 -1.04
CA ARG A 189 -21.88 -9.80 0.41
C ARG A 189 -20.41 -9.77 0.83
N VAL A 190 -20.02 -8.75 1.56
CA VAL A 190 -18.65 -8.54 2.03
C VAL A 190 -18.49 -9.16 3.42
N HIS A 191 -17.41 -9.93 3.60
CA HIS A 191 -16.99 -10.52 4.87
C HIS A 191 -15.54 -10.11 5.15
N ALA A 192 -15.28 -9.67 6.37
CA ALA A 192 -13.98 -9.25 6.88
C ALA A 192 -13.46 -10.23 7.93
#